data_439ba660a97df2f7a3f8684b3cdd1351
#
_entry.id   439ba660a97df2f7a3f8684b3cdd1351
#
_cell.length_a   1.000
_cell.length_b   1.000
_cell.length_c   1.000
_cell.angle_alpha   90.00
_cell.angle_beta   90.00
_cell.angle_gamma   90.00
#
_symmetry.space_group_name_H-M   'P 1'
#
loop_
_entity.id
_entity.type
_entity.pdbx_description
1 polymer ?
#
loop_
_entity_poly.entity_id
_entity_poly.type
_entity_poly.pdbx_seq_one_letter_code
_entity_poly.pdbx_strand_id
1 'polypeptide(L)'
;MKKCNTYISMNKLILTGLLAAGAMTHIQGAQFAGQENQQQDPKDKSQRPNILFILSDDHTSQAWGIYGGVLADYAYNSNIRRLANEGVVLDNCFCTNSISAPSRASILTGLYSHRNGLYTLADSLDTSIPTLATVLQANGYNTGLVGKWHIKSQPQGFDYYSIFYDQGEYRDPTFIESSDPWPGNRPFGERVPGFSTDLVAEKAINWIKQQDSNQPFLMCCHFKATHEPYDYPTRMEHLYDGVTFPEPENFLDWGPETNGRSFQGQTLEELGHRWRVASKDPDKWWCRYPGLPFNTDGMQRTTARRAIYQKLIRDYLRCGATIDDNIGKLLKTLDEMGIADNTIVVYVSDQGYFLGEHGFFDKRMFYEEAARMPFVIRYPKKIPAGKRLKDLI
;
A
#
# COMPACT_ATOMS: atom_id res chain seq x y z
N MET A 1 35.10 -36.77 0.99
CA MET A 1 34.38 -35.60 1.54
C MET A 1 34.92 -34.33 0.84
N LYS A 2 34.30 -33.90 -0.24
CA LYS A 2 34.73 -32.70 -0.97
C LYS A 2 33.65 -31.62 -0.71
N LYS A 3 34.08 -30.52 -0.08
CA LYS A 3 33.27 -29.32 0.10
C LYS A 3 33.15 -28.65 -1.25
N CYS A 4 31.92 -28.49 -1.73
CA CYS A 4 31.62 -27.70 -2.91
C CYS A 4 31.37 -26.25 -2.49
N ASN A 5 32.38 -25.40 -2.73
CA ASN A 5 32.24 -23.95 -2.62
C ASN A 5 31.69 -23.43 -3.94
N THR A 6 30.46 -22.98 -3.94
CA THR A 6 29.93 -22.16 -5.03
C THR A 6 29.24 -20.94 -4.44
N TYR A 7 30.03 -19.95 -4.06
CA TYR A 7 29.54 -18.58 -3.87
C TYR A 7 29.42 -17.93 -5.25
N ILE A 8 28.26 -18.06 -5.85
CA ILE A 8 27.90 -17.26 -7.02
C ILE A 8 27.42 -15.91 -6.49
N SER A 9 28.03 -14.87 -7.01
CA SER A 9 27.80 -13.46 -6.72
C SER A 9 26.31 -13.13 -6.69
N MET A 10 25.73 -13.07 -5.52
CA MET A 10 24.31 -12.74 -5.25
C MET A 10 23.92 -11.29 -5.58
N ASN A 11 24.92 -10.42 -5.84
CA ASN A 11 24.66 -8.99 -6.03
C ASN A 11 24.02 -8.60 -7.38
N LYS A 12 23.98 -9.50 -8.35
CA LYS A 12 23.32 -9.26 -9.65
C LYS A 12 21.87 -9.78 -9.71
N LEU A 13 21.48 -10.68 -8.81
CA LEU A 13 20.15 -11.34 -8.88
C LEU A 13 19.04 -10.55 -8.15
N ILE A 14 19.41 -9.74 -7.14
CA ILE A 14 18.41 -9.09 -6.29
C ILE A 14 17.73 -7.89 -7.00
N LEU A 15 18.45 -7.17 -7.85
CA LEU A 15 17.88 -6.01 -8.57
C LEU A 15 16.99 -6.43 -9.76
N THR A 16 17.23 -7.59 -10.31
CA THR A 16 16.37 -8.19 -11.37
C THR A 16 15.20 -8.97 -10.80
N GLY A 17 15.28 -9.46 -9.56
CA GLY A 17 14.28 -10.32 -8.95
C GLY A 17 12.99 -9.60 -8.53
N LEU A 18 13.08 -8.37 -8.04
CA LEU A 18 11.89 -7.61 -7.57
C LEU A 18 11.05 -6.99 -8.69
N LEU A 19 11.64 -6.75 -9.85
CA LEU A 19 10.95 -6.15 -11.01
C LEU A 19 10.77 -7.12 -12.18
N ALA A 20 11.37 -8.31 -12.15
CA ALA A 20 11.43 -9.20 -13.32
C ALA A 20 11.03 -10.65 -13.04
N ALA A 21 10.91 -11.10 -11.79
CA ALA A 21 10.69 -12.53 -11.50
C ALA A 21 9.32 -13.07 -11.96
N GLY A 22 8.32 -12.21 -12.15
CA GLY A 22 7.02 -12.63 -12.69
C GLY A 22 6.85 -12.44 -14.21
N ALA A 23 7.65 -11.60 -14.85
CA ALA A 23 7.43 -11.19 -16.23
C ALA A 23 8.33 -11.89 -17.26
N MET A 24 9.36 -12.62 -16.85
CA MET A 24 10.38 -13.13 -17.79
C MET A 24 10.32 -14.61 -18.12
N THR A 25 9.50 -15.43 -17.48
CA THR A 25 9.50 -16.88 -17.76
C THR A 25 8.64 -17.33 -18.94
N HIS A 26 7.82 -16.48 -19.55
CA HIS A 26 6.93 -16.87 -20.67
C HIS A 26 6.92 -15.93 -21.89
N ILE A 27 7.95 -15.11 -22.10
CA ILE A 27 8.13 -14.38 -23.37
C ILE A 27 9.14 -15.12 -24.26
N GLN A 28 8.98 -16.40 -24.43
CA GLN A 28 9.68 -17.17 -25.49
C GLN A 28 8.73 -17.38 -26.68
N GLY A 29 8.30 -16.33 -27.33
CA GLY A 29 7.43 -16.47 -28.50
C GLY A 29 7.27 -15.22 -29.35
N ALA A 30 7.76 -14.06 -28.91
CA ALA A 30 7.75 -12.88 -29.76
C ALA A 30 9.17 -12.58 -30.25
N GLN A 31 9.42 -12.84 -31.51
CA GLN A 31 10.62 -12.37 -32.21
C GLN A 31 10.62 -10.83 -32.20
N PHE A 32 11.42 -10.25 -31.35
CA PHE A 32 11.80 -8.83 -31.46
C PHE A 32 12.92 -8.74 -32.48
N ALA A 33 12.57 -8.30 -33.70
CA ALA A 33 13.54 -7.94 -34.72
C ALA A 33 14.32 -6.71 -34.27
N GLY A 34 15.62 -6.86 -34.21
CA GLY A 34 16.67 -5.88 -34.37
C GLY A 34 16.50 -4.51 -33.74
N GLN A 35 16.87 -4.35 -32.46
CA GLN A 35 17.46 -3.11 -31.98
C GLN A 35 18.85 -3.43 -31.42
N GLU A 36 19.85 -2.72 -31.98
CA GLU A 36 21.24 -2.81 -31.57
C GLU A 36 21.36 -2.62 -30.06
N ASN A 37 22.00 -3.61 -29.40
CA ASN A 37 22.43 -3.50 -28.02
C ASN A 37 23.42 -2.34 -27.88
N GLN A 38 22.94 -1.13 -27.63
CA GLN A 38 23.78 -0.10 -27.04
C GLN A 38 24.13 -0.58 -25.63
N GLN A 39 25.36 -1.05 -25.46
CA GLN A 39 25.96 -1.29 -24.17
C GLN A 39 25.89 0.01 -23.36
N GLN A 40 24.90 0.12 -22.46
CA GLN A 40 24.79 1.26 -21.54
C GLN A 40 26.06 1.31 -20.69
N ASP A 41 26.76 2.43 -20.71
CA ASP A 41 27.86 2.69 -19.79
C ASP A 41 27.27 2.65 -18.35
N PRO A 42 27.75 1.75 -17.47
CA PRO A 42 27.26 1.66 -16.08
C PRO A 42 27.41 2.96 -15.27
N LYS A 43 28.16 3.93 -15.81
CA LYS A 43 28.46 5.22 -15.18
C LYS A 43 27.52 6.36 -15.62
N ASP A 44 26.73 6.19 -16.67
CA ASP A 44 25.75 7.21 -17.07
C ASP A 44 24.49 7.10 -16.20
N LYS A 45 24.52 7.87 -15.13
CA LYS A 45 23.43 7.94 -14.14
C LYS A 45 22.16 8.61 -14.68
N SER A 46 22.29 9.47 -15.69
CA SER A 46 21.15 10.20 -16.29
C SER A 46 20.18 9.31 -17.06
N GLN A 47 20.61 8.11 -17.46
CA GLN A 47 19.78 7.15 -18.19
C GLN A 47 19.03 6.14 -17.29
N ARG A 48 19.37 6.07 -16.00
CA ARG A 48 18.67 5.19 -15.07
C ARG A 48 17.32 5.78 -14.68
N PRO A 49 16.25 4.95 -14.57
CA PRO A 49 14.93 5.47 -14.25
C PRO A 49 14.85 5.96 -12.82
N ASN A 50 14.04 6.99 -12.59
CA ASN A 50 13.51 7.28 -11.26
C ASN A 50 12.52 6.20 -10.85
N ILE A 51 12.28 6.06 -9.56
CA ILE A 51 11.30 5.12 -9.00
C ILE A 51 10.40 5.88 -8.04
N LEU A 52 9.11 5.88 -8.32
CA LEU A 52 8.06 6.32 -7.41
C LEU A 52 7.31 5.07 -6.94
N PHE A 53 7.51 4.69 -5.68
CA PHE A 53 6.88 3.53 -5.06
C PHE A 53 5.78 3.99 -4.10
N ILE A 54 4.52 3.80 -4.50
CA ILE A 54 3.34 4.21 -3.75
C ILE A 54 2.77 2.98 -3.04
N LEU A 55 2.73 3.02 -1.72
CA LEU A 55 2.22 1.95 -0.88
C LEU A 55 1.06 2.45 -0.03
N SER A 56 -0.11 1.84 -0.16
CA SER A 56 -1.25 2.07 0.73
C SER A 56 -1.30 1.03 1.85
N ASP A 57 -2.08 1.30 2.88
CA ASP A 57 -2.28 0.43 4.04
C ASP A 57 -3.70 -0.14 4.01
N ASP A 58 -3.84 -1.45 3.96
CA ASP A 58 -5.14 -2.13 3.93
C ASP A 58 -6.03 -1.81 2.70
N HIS A 59 -5.49 -1.34 1.59
CA HIS A 59 -6.31 -1.01 0.42
C HIS A 59 -6.45 -2.21 -0.51
N THR A 60 -7.54 -2.94 -0.34
CA THR A 60 -7.79 -4.16 -1.12
C THR A 60 -8.06 -3.90 -2.61
N SER A 61 -7.69 -4.86 -3.47
CA SER A 61 -7.98 -4.82 -4.90
C SER A 61 -9.49 -4.68 -5.20
N GLN A 62 -10.37 -5.20 -4.35
CA GLN A 62 -11.83 -5.11 -4.50
C GLN A 62 -12.37 -3.67 -4.42
N ALA A 63 -11.62 -2.74 -3.81
CA ALA A 63 -11.98 -1.33 -3.74
C ALA A 63 -11.37 -0.49 -4.87
N TRP A 64 -10.73 -1.13 -5.85
CA TRP A 64 -10.30 -0.51 -7.09
C TRP A 64 -11.12 -1.04 -8.27
N GLY A 65 -11.89 -0.17 -8.94
CA GLY A 65 -12.73 -0.57 -10.08
C GLY A 65 -11.99 -1.25 -11.22
N ILE A 66 -10.66 -1.03 -11.34
CA ILE A 66 -9.81 -1.70 -12.33
C ILE A 66 -9.69 -3.21 -12.13
N TYR A 67 -10.01 -3.74 -10.93
CA TYR A 67 -9.99 -5.18 -10.65
C TYR A 67 -11.36 -5.84 -10.80
N GLY A 68 -12.43 -5.08 -11.05
CA GLY A 68 -13.79 -5.59 -11.09
C GLY A 68 -14.35 -5.85 -9.68
N GLY A 69 -15.31 -6.76 -9.57
CA GLY A 69 -16.00 -7.09 -8.34
C GLY A 69 -17.22 -6.21 -8.08
N VAL A 70 -17.94 -6.48 -6.99
CA VAL A 70 -19.22 -5.85 -6.67
C VAL A 70 -19.14 -4.33 -6.42
N LEU A 71 -17.97 -3.85 -6.02
CA LEU A 71 -17.74 -2.42 -5.75
C LEU A 71 -17.14 -1.66 -6.93
N ALA A 72 -16.91 -2.30 -8.09
CA ALA A 72 -16.19 -1.71 -9.21
C ALA A 72 -16.81 -0.41 -9.74
N ASP A 73 -18.13 -0.34 -9.81
CA ASP A 73 -18.86 0.82 -10.30
C ASP A 73 -18.93 1.97 -9.28
N TYR A 74 -18.63 1.69 -8.03
CA TYR A 74 -18.65 2.65 -6.92
C TYR A 74 -17.27 3.18 -6.56
N ALA A 75 -16.23 2.40 -6.81
CA ALA A 75 -14.86 2.79 -6.52
C ALA A 75 -14.41 3.88 -7.49
N TYR A 76 -14.31 5.11 -7.00
CA TYR A 76 -13.84 6.26 -7.77
C TYR A 76 -12.32 6.14 -8.01
N ASN A 77 -11.92 6.03 -9.29
CA ASN A 77 -10.58 5.55 -9.61
C ASN A 77 -10.01 6.19 -10.90
N SER A 78 -10.20 7.47 -11.11
CA SER A 78 -9.77 8.11 -12.36
C SER A 78 -8.25 8.06 -12.56
N ASN A 79 -7.48 8.23 -11.48
CA ASN A 79 -6.03 8.34 -11.53
C ASN A 79 -5.34 6.97 -11.52
N ILE A 80 -5.84 6.00 -10.72
CA ILE A 80 -5.32 4.63 -10.81
C ILE A 80 -5.67 3.98 -12.15
N ARG A 81 -6.81 4.35 -12.74
CA ARG A 81 -7.18 3.90 -14.10
C ARG A 81 -6.25 4.47 -15.15
N ARG A 82 -5.81 5.72 -15.00
CA ARG A 82 -4.76 6.30 -15.84
C ARG A 82 -3.48 5.46 -15.73
N LEU A 83 -3.01 5.19 -14.50
CA LEU A 83 -1.82 4.40 -14.26
C LEU A 83 -1.93 2.99 -14.87
N ALA A 84 -3.09 2.34 -14.74
CA ALA A 84 -3.37 1.03 -15.32
C ALA A 84 -3.39 1.05 -16.85
N ASN A 85 -3.97 2.07 -17.45
CA ASN A 85 -4.05 2.22 -18.92
C ASN A 85 -2.68 2.53 -19.54
N GLU A 86 -1.82 3.24 -18.83
CA GLU A 86 -0.45 3.58 -19.27
C GLU A 86 0.58 2.52 -18.85
N GLY A 87 0.18 1.50 -18.10
CA GLY A 87 1.05 0.47 -17.53
C GLY A 87 0.47 -0.94 -17.59
N VAL A 88 0.80 -1.74 -16.59
CA VAL A 88 0.37 -3.13 -16.41
C VAL A 88 -0.30 -3.30 -15.07
N VAL A 89 -1.44 -4.00 -15.07
CA VAL A 89 -2.14 -4.47 -13.87
C VAL A 89 -1.76 -5.93 -13.63
N LEU A 90 -1.35 -6.27 -12.42
CA LEU A 90 -1.11 -7.64 -11.99
C LEU A 90 -2.33 -8.14 -11.22
N ASP A 91 -2.98 -9.17 -11.75
CA ASP A 91 -4.24 -9.66 -11.20
C ASP A 91 -4.06 -10.53 -9.96
N ASN A 92 -2.93 -11.19 -9.82
CA ASN A 92 -2.65 -12.21 -8.80
C ASN A 92 -1.39 -11.86 -8.00
N CYS A 93 -1.40 -10.70 -7.36
CA CYS A 93 -0.37 -10.31 -6.41
C CYS A 93 -0.85 -10.59 -4.98
N PHE A 94 -0.05 -11.34 -4.21
CA PHE A 94 -0.40 -11.77 -2.86
C PHE A 94 0.67 -11.36 -1.85
N CYS A 95 0.25 -10.87 -0.69
CA CYS A 95 1.16 -10.62 0.41
C CYS A 95 1.65 -11.93 1.04
N THR A 96 2.84 -11.92 1.59
CA THR A 96 3.40 -13.08 2.30
C THR A 96 2.80 -13.30 3.68
N ASN A 97 2.28 -12.24 4.28
CA ASN A 97 1.56 -12.20 5.54
C ASN A 97 0.49 -11.11 5.47
N SER A 98 -0.75 -11.47 5.76
CA SER A 98 -1.85 -10.50 5.76
C SER A 98 -1.89 -9.65 7.03
N ILE A 99 -0.77 -8.97 7.32
CA ILE A 99 -0.63 -8.03 8.44
C ILE A 99 0.53 -7.06 8.17
N SER A 100 0.33 -5.77 8.45
CA SER A 100 1.13 -4.65 7.94
C SER A 100 2.65 -4.79 8.15
N ALA A 101 3.16 -4.96 9.38
CA ALA A 101 4.61 -4.94 9.60
C ALA A 101 5.33 -6.11 8.89
N PRO A 102 4.89 -7.39 9.01
CA PRO A 102 5.48 -8.49 8.27
C PRO A 102 5.41 -8.33 6.74
N SER A 103 4.27 -7.86 6.22
CA SER A 103 4.12 -7.63 4.78
C SER A 103 5.05 -6.53 4.30
N ARG A 104 5.11 -5.38 4.99
CA ARG A 104 6.01 -4.26 4.65
C ARG A 104 7.47 -4.69 4.69
N ALA A 105 7.87 -5.49 5.68
CA ALA A 105 9.22 -6.05 5.73
C ALA A 105 9.51 -6.94 4.51
N SER A 106 8.55 -7.77 4.10
CA SER A 106 8.70 -8.62 2.91
C SER A 106 8.78 -7.80 1.62
N ILE A 107 7.95 -6.76 1.47
CA ILE A 107 7.99 -5.85 0.31
C ILE A 107 9.34 -5.14 0.21
N LEU A 108 9.88 -4.65 1.34
CA LEU A 108 11.13 -3.90 1.34
C LEU A 108 12.37 -4.77 1.15
N THR A 109 12.36 -6.00 1.67
CA THR A 109 13.52 -6.90 1.67
C THR A 109 13.50 -7.93 0.54
N GLY A 110 12.34 -8.19 -0.07
CA GLY A 110 12.14 -9.31 -0.99
C GLY A 110 12.24 -10.68 -0.31
N LEU A 111 12.12 -10.74 1.02
CA LEU A 111 12.27 -11.96 1.82
C LEU A 111 10.99 -12.30 2.57
N TYR A 112 10.64 -13.58 2.60
CA TYR A 112 9.57 -14.08 3.49
C TYR A 112 9.94 -13.86 4.97
N SER A 113 8.94 -13.81 5.86
CA SER A 113 9.12 -13.55 7.29
C SER A 113 10.09 -14.51 7.98
N HIS A 114 10.13 -15.78 7.59
CA HIS A 114 11.09 -16.76 8.14
C HIS A 114 12.56 -16.47 7.75
N ARG A 115 12.79 -15.55 6.79
CA ARG A 115 14.12 -15.12 6.36
C ARG A 115 14.45 -13.71 6.83
N ASN A 116 13.48 -12.81 6.93
CA ASN A 116 13.68 -11.45 7.40
C ASN A 116 13.47 -11.30 8.93
N GLY A 117 12.96 -12.35 9.61
CA GLY A 117 12.81 -12.39 11.06
C GLY A 117 11.62 -11.60 11.62
N LEU A 118 10.80 -10.93 10.78
CA LEU A 118 9.69 -10.12 11.24
C LEU A 118 8.36 -10.88 11.04
N TYR A 119 7.78 -11.40 12.11
CA TYR A 119 6.59 -12.24 12.09
C TYR A 119 5.32 -11.54 12.57
N THR A 120 5.47 -10.58 13.49
CA THR A 120 4.35 -9.96 14.19
C THR A 120 4.47 -8.43 14.20
N LEU A 121 3.41 -7.75 14.66
CA LEU A 121 3.44 -6.29 14.88
C LEU A 121 4.39 -5.87 16.03
N ALA A 122 4.79 -6.81 16.87
CA ALA A 122 5.72 -6.54 17.98
C ALA A 122 7.20 -6.57 17.55
N ASP A 123 7.50 -7.25 16.44
CA ASP A 123 8.86 -7.44 15.95
C ASP A 123 9.41 -6.18 15.28
N SER A 124 10.71 -6.12 15.19
CA SER A 124 11.50 -5.07 14.56
C SER A 124 12.33 -5.67 13.43
N LEU A 125 12.44 -5.01 12.29
CA LEU A 125 13.31 -5.47 11.21
C LEU A 125 14.77 -5.31 11.61
N ASP A 126 15.56 -6.36 11.41
CA ASP A 126 17.02 -6.28 11.55
C ASP A 126 17.58 -5.32 10.48
N THR A 127 18.21 -4.25 10.94
CA THR A 127 18.77 -3.19 10.08
C THR A 127 19.96 -3.65 9.24
N SER A 128 20.54 -4.82 9.52
CA SER A 128 21.60 -5.42 8.71
C SER A 128 21.07 -6.10 7.44
N ILE A 129 19.77 -6.36 7.36
CA ILE A 129 19.15 -6.98 6.18
C ILE A 129 19.03 -5.94 5.06
N PRO A 130 19.58 -6.20 3.86
CA PRO A 130 19.44 -5.30 2.74
C PRO A 130 17.98 -5.07 2.35
N THR A 131 17.62 -3.82 2.11
CA THR A 131 16.32 -3.42 1.59
C THR A 131 16.44 -2.83 0.19
N LEU A 132 15.33 -2.66 -0.50
CA LEU A 132 15.29 -1.93 -1.77
C LEU A 132 16.02 -0.58 -1.66
N ALA A 133 15.79 0.15 -0.58
CA ALA A 133 16.40 1.47 -0.36
C ALA A 133 17.92 1.38 -0.18
N THR A 134 18.42 0.47 0.69
CA THR A 134 19.86 0.33 0.91
C THR A 134 20.61 -0.08 -0.36
N VAL A 135 20.00 -0.95 -1.18
CA VAL A 135 20.60 -1.38 -2.46
C VAL A 135 20.62 -0.22 -3.46
N LEU A 136 19.54 0.54 -3.60
CA LEU A 136 19.47 1.66 -4.54
C LEU A 136 20.39 2.81 -4.10
N GLN A 137 20.43 3.16 -2.82
CA GLN A 137 21.34 4.18 -2.29
C GLN A 137 22.81 3.80 -2.56
N ALA A 138 23.20 2.56 -2.28
CA ALA A 138 24.56 2.06 -2.57
C ALA A 138 24.89 2.10 -4.08
N ASN A 139 23.89 2.13 -4.95
CA ASN A 139 24.04 2.29 -6.39
C ASN A 139 23.85 3.72 -6.88
N GLY A 140 23.85 4.72 -5.98
CA GLY A 140 23.87 6.13 -6.30
C GLY A 140 22.51 6.71 -6.67
N TYR A 141 21.42 6.18 -6.15
CA TYR A 141 20.13 6.81 -6.12
C TYR A 141 20.04 7.78 -4.94
N ASN A 142 19.37 8.92 -5.13
CA ASN A 142 18.83 9.68 -4.01
C ASN A 142 17.59 8.96 -3.48
N THR A 143 17.47 8.79 -2.19
CA THR A 143 16.42 7.96 -1.60
C THR A 143 15.58 8.70 -0.58
N GLY A 144 14.28 8.72 -0.78
CA GLY A 144 13.31 9.36 0.09
C GLY A 144 12.18 8.43 0.54
N LEU A 145 11.69 8.64 1.75
CA LEU A 145 10.56 7.93 2.33
C LEU A 145 9.63 8.90 3.05
N VAL A 146 8.34 8.87 2.71
CA VAL A 146 7.34 9.69 3.40
C VAL A 146 6.15 8.83 3.82
N GLY A 147 5.65 9.04 5.05
CA GLY A 147 4.42 8.45 5.56
C GLY A 147 4.61 7.23 6.46
N LYS A 148 3.78 6.20 6.31
CA LYS A 148 3.75 5.06 7.23
C LYS A 148 4.95 4.13 7.04
N TRP A 149 5.79 4.02 8.09
CA TRP A 149 6.90 3.07 8.14
C TRP A 149 6.50 1.75 8.80
N HIS A 150 6.14 1.77 10.05
CA HIS A 150 5.50 0.69 10.82
C HIS A 150 6.31 -0.62 10.96
N ILE A 151 7.62 -0.62 10.80
CA ILE A 151 8.50 -1.79 11.04
C ILE A 151 9.50 -1.58 12.18
N LYS A 152 9.25 -0.62 13.04
CA LYS A 152 9.88 -0.30 14.33
C LYS A 152 11.36 0.02 14.31
N SER A 153 12.18 -0.54 13.42
CA SER A 153 13.58 -0.14 13.27
C SER A 153 13.69 1.21 12.57
N GLN A 154 14.79 1.91 12.79
CA GLN A 154 15.10 3.13 12.05
C GLN A 154 15.18 2.84 10.54
N PRO A 155 14.59 3.68 9.67
CA PRO A 155 14.74 3.54 8.23
C PRO A 155 16.22 3.56 7.82
N GLN A 156 16.66 2.52 7.11
CA GLN A 156 18.00 2.43 6.58
C GLN A 156 17.99 2.59 5.06
N GLY A 157 19.04 3.22 4.52
CA GLY A 157 19.20 3.43 3.09
C GLY A 157 18.36 4.56 2.52
N PHE A 158 17.85 5.46 3.36
CA PHE A 158 17.15 6.67 2.95
C PHE A 158 17.97 7.91 3.31
N ASP A 159 18.21 8.77 2.32
CA ASP A 159 18.86 10.07 2.51
C ASP A 159 17.92 11.07 3.19
N TYR A 160 16.63 10.89 2.98
CA TYR A 160 15.55 11.65 3.58
C TYR A 160 14.40 10.76 4.00
N TYR A 161 13.86 10.98 5.20
CA TYR A 161 12.55 10.45 5.55
C TYR A 161 11.74 11.44 6.40
N SER A 162 10.43 11.38 6.23
CA SER A 162 9.42 12.05 7.05
C SER A 162 8.30 11.05 7.31
N ILE A 163 8.33 10.39 8.45
CA ILE A 163 7.51 9.20 8.71
C ILE A 163 6.64 9.33 9.94
N PHE A 164 5.53 8.60 9.96
CA PHE A 164 4.76 8.42 11.17
C PHE A 164 5.47 7.46 12.13
N TYR A 165 5.39 7.78 13.42
CA TYR A 165 5.69 6.79 14.45
C TYR A 165 4.53 5.81 14.54
N ASP A 166 4.80 4.50 14.45
CA ASP A 166 3.79 3.43 14.49
C ASP A 166 2.70 3.59 13.41
N GLN A 167 1.43 3.65 13.79
CA GLN A 167 0.27 3.71 12.88
C GLN A 167 0.04 5.09 12.26
N GLY A 168 0.48 6.15 12.93
CA GLY A 168 0.15 7.52 12.56
C GLY A 168 -1.33 7.90 12.74
N GLU A 169 -1.63 9.17 12.65
CA GLU A 169 -2.97 9.73 12.73
C GLU A 169 -3.44 10.18 11.34
N TYR A 170 -4.77 10.21 11.12
CA TYR A 170 -5.33 10.78 9.89
C TYR A 170 -5.34 12.29 9.89
N ARG A 171 -5.62 12.89 11.06
CA ARG A 171 -5.72 14.34 11.23
C ARG A 171 -4.58 14.85 12.07
N ASP A 172 -3.93 15.89 11.57
CA ASP A 172 -2.80 16.53 12.21
C ASP A 172 -1.73 15.53 12.69
N PRO A 173 -1.22 14.68 11.76
CA PRO A 173 -0.29 13.61 12.11
C PRO A 173 1.03 14.16 12.65
N THR A 174 1.68 13.34 13.49
CA THR A 174 3.04 13.59 13.95
C THR A 174 4.03 12.94 13.00
N PHE A 175 4.96 13.72 12.45
CA PHE A 175 6.05 13.25 11.60
C PHE A 175 7.37 13.25 12.36
N ILE A 176 8.16 12.22 12.12
CA ILE A 176 9.57 12.09 12.52
C ILE A 176 10.41 12.31 11.28
N GLU A 177 11.26 13.31 11.32
CA GLU A 177 12.15 13.65 10.21
C GLU A 177 13.49 12.89 10.31
N SER A 178 14.19 12.75 9.18
CA SER A 178 15.50 12.08 9.16
C SER A 178 16.57 12.79 10.00
N SER A 179 16.39 14.07 10.31
CA SER A 179 17.23 14.87 11.20
C SER A 179 16.96 14.63 12.68
N ASP A 180 15.81 14.04 13.02
CA ASP A 180 15.46 13.77 14.40
C ASP A 180 16.21 12.56 14.94
N PRO A 181 16.54 12.52 16.23
CA PRO A 181 17.09 11.31 16.83
C PRO A 181 16.06 10.19 16.79
N TRP A 182 16.48 8.96 16.50
CA TRP A 182 15.55 7.84 16.45
C TRP A 182 14.87 7.65 17.80
N PRO A 183 13.53 7.59 17.84
CA PRO A 183 12.75 7.77 19.06
C PRO A 183 12.85 6.61 20.07
N GLY A 184 13.41 5.48 19.70
CA GLY A 184 13.37 4.31 20.60
C GLY A 184 11.92 3.92 20.92
N ASN A 185 11.53 4.02 22.20
CA ASN A 185 10.21 3.61 22.69
C ASN A 185 9.19 4.77 22.84
N ARG A 186 9.50 5.97 22.38
CA ARG A 186 8.62 7.13 22.53
C ARG A 186 8.38 7.83 21.20
N PRO A 187 7.15 8.31 20.94
CA PRO A 187 6.89 9.14 19.78
C PRO A 187 7.61 10.48 19.95
N PHE A 188 8.44 10.82 18.99
CA PHE A 188 9.01 12.13 18.78
C PHE A 188 8.48 12.67 17.45
N GLY A 189 8.80 13.90 17.15
CA GLY A 189 8.48 14.51 15.89
C GLY A 189 7.58 15.72 16.04
N GLU A 190 7.23 16.32 14.93
CA GLU A 190 6.41 17.51 14.85
C GLU A 190 4.99 17.17 14.39
N ARG A 191 4.00 17.70 15.10
CA ARG A 191 2.60 17.62 14.70
C ARG A 191 2.32 18.63 13.59
N VAL A 192 1.88 18.14 12.43
CA VAL A 192 1.64 18.95 11.25
C VAL A 192 0.14 19.04 10.98
N PRO A 193 -0.45 20.27 11.01
CA PRO A 193 -1.87 20.43 10.72
C PRO A 193 -2.23 19.97 9.30
N GLY A 194 -3.32 19.20 9.19
CA GLY A 194 -3.84 18.74 7.91
C GLY A 194 -4.25 17.27 7.91
N PHE A 195 -4.53 16.76 6.72
CA PHE A 195 -4.95 15.38 6.53
C PHE A 195 -3.77 14.52 6.02
N SER A 196 -3.49 13.43 6.71
CA SER A 196 -2.25 12.66 6.52
C SER A 196 -2.00 12.20 5.08
N THR A 197 -3.03 11.75 4.36
CA THR A 197 -2.87 11.29 2.97
C THR A 197 -2.43 12.44 2.06
N ASP A 198 -2.98 13.64 2.25
CA ASP A 198 -2.59 14.83 1.50
C ASP A 198 -1.17 15.28 1.86
N LEU A 199 -0.86 15.35 3.16
CA LEU A 199 0.45 15.76 3.66
C LEU A 199 1.58 14.81 3.19
N VAL A 200 1.32 13.50 3.16
CA VAL A 200 2.28 12.52 2.65
C VAL A 200 2.57 12.74 1.17
N ALA A 201 1.54 12.94 0.35
CA ALA A 201 1.72 13.23 -1.06
C ALA A 201 2.44 14.57 -1.28
N GLU A 202 2.07 15.62 -0.53
CA GLU A 202 2.68 16.94 -0.63
C GLU A 202 4.17 16.91 -0.26
N LYS A 203 4.53 16.27 0.84
CA LYS A 203 5.94 16.09 1.24
C LYS A 203 6.73 15.31 0.17
N ALA A 204 6.15 14.23 -0.37
CA ALA A 204 6.78 13.46 -1.45
C ALA A 204 6.98 14.30 -2.72
N ILE A 205 5.98 15.07 -3.14
CA ILE A 205 6.05 15.97 -4.29
C ILE A 205 7.12 17.06 -4.07
N ASN A 206 7.13 17.68 -2.90
CA ASN A 206 8.10 18.72 -2.57
C ASN A 206 9.54 18.16 -2.61
N TRP A 207 9.75 16.96 -2.10
CA TRP A 207 11.05 16.31 -2.17
C TRP A 207 11.43 15.95 -3.62
N ILE A 208 10.51 15.38 -4.42
CA ILE A 208 10.75 15.03 -5.83
C ILE A 208 11.15 16.28 -6.63
N LYS A 209 10.50 17.42 -6.41
CA LYS A 209 10.81 18.67 -7.11
C LYS A 209 12.19 19.24 -6.81
N GLN A 210 12.82 18.82 -5.73
CA GLN A 210 14.16 19.25 -5.33
C GLN A 210 15.28 18.34 -5.88
N GLN A 211 14.94 17.25 -6.57
CA GLN A 211 15.94 16.31 -7.04
C GLN A 211 16.68 16.83 -8.28
N ASP A 212 17.98 16.56 -8.34
CA ASP A 212 18.80 16.84 -9.51
C ASP A 212 18.39 15.92 -10.68
N SER A 213 18.13 16.51 -11.84
CA SER A 213 17.78 15.77 -13.07
C SER A 213 18.86 14.79 -13.53
N ASN A 214 20.11 14.95 -13.08
CA ASN A 214 21.24 14.10 -13.44
C ASN A 214 21.41 12.89 -12.50
N GLN A 215 20.64 12.82 -11.44
CA GLN A 215 20.73 11.71 -10.47
C GLN A 215 19.36 11.03 -10.31
N PRO A 216 19.28 9.70 -10.50
CA PRO A 216 18.03 9.00 -10.33
C PRO A 216 17.62 8.98 -8.86
N PHE A 217 16.33 8.95 -8.60
CA PHE A 217 15.79 8.85 -7.24
C PHE A 217 14.87 7.66 -7.02
N LEU A 218 14.78 7.23 -5.77
CA LEU A 218 13.71 6.42 -5.22
C LEU A 218 12.89 7.30 -4.27
N MET A 219 11.59 7.44 -4.51
CA MET A 219 10.63 7.98 -3.54
C MET A 219 9.66 6.90 -3.11
N CYS A 220 9.68 6.52 -1.85
CA CYS A 220 8.68 5.68 -1.18
C CYS A 220 7.60 6.56 -0.55
N CYS A 221 6.41 6.58 -1.14
CA CYS A 221 5.25 7.35 -0.69
C CYS A 221 4.24 6.38 -0.05
N HIS A 222 4.22 6.31 1.29
CA HIS A 222 3.49 5.30 2.05
C HIS A 222 2.29 5.90 2.79
N PHE A 223 1.09 5.71 2.26
CA PHE A 223 -0.14 6.19 2.86
C PHE A 223 -0.57 5.34 4.08
N LYS A 224 -1.20 5.98 5.07
CA LYS A 224 -1.96 5.31 6.13
C LYS A 224 -3.33 4.82 5.64
N ALA A 225 -3.93 5.48 4.67
CA ALA A 225 -5.20 5.11 4.08
C ALA A 225 -5.07 3.74 3.35
N THR A 226 -6.02 2.85 3.48
CA THR A 226 -7.37 2.97 4.04
C THR A 226 -7.53 2.37 5.46
N HIS A 227 -6.46 2.14 6.19
CA HIS A 227 -6.48 1.50 7.50
C HIS A 227 -7.57 2.08 8.44
N GLU A 228 -8.16 1.26 9.30
CA GLU A 228 -9.08 1.70 10.36
C GLU A 228 -8.50 2.92 11.10
N PRO A 229 -9.25 3.99 11.35
CA PRO A 229 -10.71 4.14 11.36
C PRO A 229 -11.37 4.57 10.03
N TYR A 230 -10.71 4.45 8.89
CA TYR A 230 -11.24 4.81 7.56
C TYR A 230 -11.61 6.29 7.45
N ASP A 231 -10.87 7.17 8.13
CA ASP A 231 -11.17 8.60 8.13
C ASP A 231 -10.83 9.24 6.77
N TYR A 232 -11.53 10.31 6.47
CA TYR A 232 -11.44 11.02 5.19
C TYR A 232 -11.54 12.54 5.43
N PRO A 233 -10.98 13.36 4.54
CA PRO A 233 -11.08 14.82 4.65
C PRO A 233 -12.50 15.29 4.28
N THR A 234 -12.87 16.47 4.77
CA THR A 234 -14.22 17.07 4.59
C THR A 234 -14.66 17.10 3.12
N ARG A 235 -13.75 17.27 2.16
CA ARG A 235 -14.10 17.24 0.73
C ARG A 235 -14.67 15.90 0.25
N MET A 236 -14.49 14.81 1.00
CA MET A 236 -15.04 13.49 0.68
C MET A 236 -16.33 13.16 1.45
N GLU A 237 -16.75 14.03 2.37
CA GLU A 237 -17.84 13.77 3.32
C GLU A 237 -19.17 13.42 2.63
N HIS A 238 -19.44 14.05 1.48
CA HIS A 238 -20.69 13.83 0.74
C HIS A 238 -20.59 12.83 -0.42
N LEU A 239 -19.39 12.29 -0.64
CA LEU A 239 -19.22 11.23 -1.61
C LEU A 239 -20.00 9.99 -1.17
N TYR A 240 -20.85 9.47 -2.04
CA TYR A 240 -21.75 8.33 -1.77
C TYR A 240 -22.94 8.62 -0.84
N ASP A 241 -23.35 9.87 -0.63
CA ASP A 241 -24.60 10.17 0.07
C ASP A 241 -25.79 9.57 -0.71
N GLY A 242 -26.66 8.87 0.01
CA GLY A 242 -27.81 8.19 -0.60
C GLY A 242 -27.50 6.92 -1.38
N VAL A 243 -26.22 6.51 -1.48
CA VAL A 243 -25.83 5.27 -2.17
C VAL A 243 -26.04 4.07 -1.26
N THR A 244 -26.64 3.01 -1.81
CA THR A 244 -26.68 1.67 -1.22
C THR A 244 -25.71 0.77 -1.98
N PHE A 245 -24.74 0.20 -1.30
CA PHE A 245 -23.75 -0.68 -1.90
C PHE A 245 -24.25 -2.12 -1.98
N PRO A 246 -23.92 -2.85 -3.05
CA PRO A 246 -24.22 -4.26 -3.15
C PRO A 246 -23.45 -5.07 -2.12
N GLU A 247 -24.06 -6.16 -1.66
CA GLU A 247 -23.44 -7.10 -0.73
C GLU A 247 -22.57 -8.12 -1.52
N PRO A 248 -21.43 -8.58 -1.00
CA PRO A 248 -20.73 -9.71 -1.58
C PRO A 248 -21.58 -10.98 -1.49
N GLU A 249 -21.40 -11.92 -2.41
CA GLU A 249 -22.20 -13.13 -2.53
C GLU A 249 -22.17 -13.98 -1.23
N ASN A 250 -21.02 -14.02 -0.56
CA ASN A 250 -20.78 -14.75 0.68
C ASN A 250 -21.01 -13.92 1.96
N PHE A 251 -21.72 -12.77 1.87
CA PHE A 251 -21.96 -11.85 2.98
C PHE A 251 -22.63 -12.51 4.22
N LEU A 252 -23.51 -13.49 3.99
CA LEU A 252 -24.28 -14.18 5.02
C LEU A 252 -23.82 -15.63 5.25
N ASP A 253 -22.72 -16.08 4.70
CA ASP A 253 -22.24 -17.46 4.88
C ASP A 253 -21.57 -17.72 6.24
N TRP A 254 -21.47 -16.69 7.07
CA TRP A 254 -20.97 -16.79 8.43
C TRP A 254 -22.11 -16.96 9.45
N GLY A 255 -21.97 -17.92 10.34
CA GLY A 255 -22.93 -18.19 11.40
C GLY A 255 -22.43 -19.27 12.36
N PRO A 256 -23.24 -19.66 13.37
CA PRO A 256 -22.89 -20.71 14.31
C PRO A 256 -22.59 -22.06 13.65
N GLU A 257 -23.13 -22.27 12.45
CA GLU A 257 -22.97 -23.53 11.71
C GLU A 257 -21.63 -23.56 10.92
N THR A 258 -20.92 -22.47 10.79
CA THR A 258 -19.71 -22.38 9.95
C THR A 258 -18.42 -22.82 10.65
N ASN A 259 -18.52 -23.49 11.77
CA ASN A 259 -17.48 -24.23 12.49
C ASN A 259 -16.04 -23.69 12.31
N GLY A 260 -15.62 -22.76 13.19
CA GLY A 260 -14.23 -22.31 13.26
C GLY A 260 -13.80 -21.32 12.20
N ARG A 261 -14.68 -20.90 11.29
CA ARG A 261 -14.39 -19.81 10.36
C ARG A 261 -14.52 -18.42 10.99
N SER A 262 -15.17 -18.33 12.16
CA SER A 262 -15.27 -17.07 12.89
C SER A 262 -13.97 -16.76 13.60
N PHE A 263 -13.31 -15.69 13.19
CA PHE A 263 -12.18 -15.16 13.92
C PHE A 263 -12.68 -14.09 14.89
N GLN A 264 -12.43 -14.29 16.18
CA GLN A 264 -12.87 -13.33 17.20
C GLN A 264 -12.26 -11.97 16.93
N GLY A 265 -13.08 -10.91 16.94
CA GLY A 265 -12.65 -9.52 16.75
C GLY A 265 -12.65 -9.03 15.29
N GLN A 266 -13.01 -9.88 14.31
CA GLN A 266 -13.02 -9.50 12.87
C GLN A 266 -14.40 -9.58 12.22
N THR A 267 -15.46 -9.78 12.98
CA THR A 267 -16.82 -9.77 12.44
C THR A 267 -17.36 -8.33 12.29
N LEU A 268 -18.28 -8.12 11.35
CA LEU A 268 -18.95 -6.83 11.21
C LEU A 268 -19.69 -6.42 12.50
N GLU A 269 -20.23 -7.40 13.25
CA GLU A 269 -20.84 -7.13 14.55
C GLU A 269 -19.84 -6.55 15.55
N GLU A 270 -18.60 -7.03 15.54
CA GLU A 270 -17.53 -6.48 16.36
C GLU A 270 -17.20 -5.03 15.97
N LEU A 271 -17.13 -4.74 14.68
CA LEU A 271 -16.94 -3.38 14.18
C LEU A 271 -18.09 -2.46 14.63
N GLY A 272 -19.33 -2.92 14.52
CA GLY A 272 -20.50 -2.19 15.01
C GLY A 272 -20.46 -1.97 16.52
N HIS A 273 -19.94 -2.93 17.29
CA HIS A 273 -19.70 -2.77 18.72
C HIS A 273 -18.66 -1.67 19.01
N ARG A 274 -17.54 -1.64 18.26
CA ARG A 274 -16.51 -0.58 18.37
C ARG A 274 -17.10 0.80 18.13
N TRP A 275 -17.89 0.98 17.08
CA TRP A 275 -18.57 2.26 16.79
C TRP A 275 -19.56 2.66 17.85
N ARG A 276 -20.33 1.72 18.39
CA ARG A 276 -21.26 1.99 19.49
C ARG A 276 -20.54 2.46 20.76
N VAL A 277 -19.41 1.84 21.11
CA VAL A 277 -18.60 2.23 22.26
C VAL A 277 -17.99 3.62 22.02
N ALA A 278 -17.38 3.84 20.86
CA ALA A 278 -16.80 5.13 20.48
C ALA A 278 -17.85 6.25 20.38
N SER A 279 -19.10 5.94 20.04
CA SER A 279 -20.21 6.90 20.05
C SER A 279 -20.57 7.42 21.44
N LYS A 280 -20.32 6.62 22.48
CA LYS A 280 -20.60 7.01 23.88
C LYS A 280 -19.48 7.86 24.48
N ASP A 281 -18.25 7.62 24.10
CA ASP A 281 -17.08 8.33 24.62
C ASP A 281 -15.97 8.40 23.53
N PRO A 282 -16.11 9.32 22.56
CA PRO A 282 -15.19 9.41 21.44
C PRO A 282 -13.74 9.72 21.85
N ASP A 283 -13.55 10.42 22.97
CA ASP A 283 -12.21 10.85 23.41
C ASP A 283 -11.46 9.75 24.17
N LYS A 284 -12.15 8.73 24.65
CA LYS A 284 -11.54 7.58 25.33
C LYS A 284 -11.26 6.39 24.42
N TRP A 285 -11.75 6.43 23.17
CA TRP A 285 -11.46 5.37 22.21
C TRP A 285 -10.09 5.58 21.57
N TRP A 286 -9.44 4.49 21.17
CA TRP A 286 -8.08 4.55 20.62
C TRP A 286 -7.98 5.27 19.26
N CYS A 287 -9.11 5.48 18.58
CA CYS A 287 -9.18 6.26 17.35
C CYS A 287 -10.54 6.95 17.21
N ARG A 288 -10.59 7.99 16.38
CA ARG A 288 -11.82 8.71 16.05
C ARG A 288 -12.37 8.19 14.73
N TYR A 289 -13.53 7.53 14.79
CA TYR A 289 -14.23 7.13 13.59
C TYR A 289 -15.06 8.30 13.01
N PRO A 290 -15.12 8.43 11.67
CA PRO A 290 -16.00 9.39 11.02
C PRO A 290 -17.48 8.99 11.19
N GLY A 291 -18.39 9.96 11.06
CA GLY A 291 -19.84 9.71 10.99
C GLY A 291 -20.43 9.06 12.25
N LEU A 292 -19.88 9.33 13.44
CA LEU A 292 -20.50 8.99 14.71
C LEU A 292 -21.46 10.11 15.17
N PRO A 293 -22.51 9.82 15.97
CA PRO A 293 -22.81 8.50 16.57
C PRO A 293 -23.41 7.50 15.58
N PHE A 294 -23.13 6.21 15.79
CA PHE A 294 -23.70 5.09 15.07
C PHE A 294 -24.16 4.00 16.05
N ASN A 295 -25.41 3.56 15.90
CA ASN A 295 -25.99 2.58 16.79
C ASN A 295 -26.92 1.62 16.02
N THR A 296 -26.83 0.36 16.40
CA THR A 296 -27.68 -0.73 15.86
C THR A 296 -28.51 -1.42 16.94
N ASP A 297 -28.62 -0.80 18.14
CA ASP A 297 -29.38 -1.37 19.27
C ASP A 297 -30.85 -1.55 18.86
N GLY A 298 -31.42 -2.71 19.20
CA GLY A 298 -32.79 -3.07 18.85
C GLY A 298 -32.99 -3.59 17.43
N MET A 299 -31.97 -3.56 16.58
CA MET A 299 -32.08 -4.14 15.23
C MET A 299 -31.95 -5.66 15.28
N GLN A 300 -32.66 -6.33 14.38
CA GLN A 300 -32.40 -7.74 14.07
C GLN A 300 -30.95 -7.89 13.58
N ARG A 301 -30.27 -9.02 13.94
CA ARG A 301 -28.85 -9.27 13.65
C ARG A 301 -28.48 -9.01 12.18
N THR A 302 -29.25 -9.56 11.24
CA THR A 302 -28.96 -9.40 9.82
C THR A 302 -29.15 -7.94 9.35
N THR A 303 -30.14 -7.24 9.89
CA THR A 303 -30.37 -5.81 9.62
C THR A 303 -29.23 -4.96 10.17
N ALA A 304 -28.80 -5.25 11.39
CA ALA A 304 -27.64 -4.59 12.01
C ALA A 304 -26.36 -4.81 11.20
N ARG A 305 -26.09 -6.04 10.76
CA ARG A 305 -24.93 -6.37 9.92
C ARG A 305 -24.94 -5.55 8.61
N ARG A 306 -26.10 -5.45 7.96
CA ARG A 306 -26.26 -4.65 6.74
C ARG A 306 -26.00 -3.16 6.98
N ALA A 307 -26.50 -2.61 8.07
CA ALA A 307 -26.26 -1.21 8.42
C ALA A 307 -24.77 -0.94 8.68
N ILE A 308 -24.09 -1.86 9.38
CA ILE A 308 -22.64 -1.79 9.63
C ILE A 308 -21.86 -1.87 8.32
N TYR A 309 -22.21 -2.82 7.45
CA TYR A 309 -21.61 -2.98 6.13
C TYR A 309 -21.72 -1.71 5.29
N GLN A 310 -22.92 -1.13 5.18
CA GLN A 310 -23.13 0.10 4.40
C GLN A 310 -22.28 1.27 4.90
N LYS A 311 -22.12 1.40 6.23
CA LYS A 311 -21.24 2.41 6.79
C LYS A 311 -19.78 2.09 6.51
N LEU A 312 -19.34 0.86 6.72
CA LEU A 312 -17.96 0.42 6.43
C LEU A 312 -17.58 0.75 4.99
N ILE A 313 -18.36 0.31 4.04
CA ILE A 313 -18.06 0.50 2.61
C ILE A 313 -18.00 1.98 2.26
N ARG A 314 -18.96 2.76 2.75
CA ARG A 314 -18.98 4.21 2.49
C ARG A 314 -17.74 4.91 3.01
N ASP A 315 -17.37 4.67 4.27
CA ASP A 315 -16.22 5.31 4.88
C ASP A 315 -14.90 4.82 4.24
N TYR A 316 -14.80 3.53 3.97
CA TYR A 316 -13.63 2.93 3.32
C TYR A 316 -13.41 3.47 1.91
N LEU A 317 -14.47 3.57 1.08
CA LEU A 317 -14.37 4.11 -0.27
C LEU A 317 -14.09 5.63 -0.27
N ARG A 318 -14.65 6.39 0.68
CA ARG A 318 -14.29 7.81 0.89
C ARG A 318 -12.81 7.97 1.23
N CYS A 319 -12.31 7.11 2.10
CA CYS A 319 -10.89 7.07 2.45
C CYS A 319 -10.04 6.69 1.24
N GLY A 320 -10.42 5.67 0.48
CA GLY A 320 -9.75 5.22 -0.75
C GLY A 320 -9.72 6.29 -1.85
N ALA A 321 -10.78 7.09 -1.99
CA ALA A 321 -10.83 8.19 -2.94
C ALA A 321 -9.73 9.24 -2.68
N THR A 322 -9.30 9.42 -1.43
CA THR A 322 -8.18 10.32 -1.12
C THR A 322 -6.84 9.81 -1.64
N ILE A 323 -6.66 8.49 -1.73
CA ILE A 323 -5.47 7.88 -2.33
C ILE A 323 -5.46 8.19 -3.83
N ASP A 324 -6.59 7.98 -4.52
CA ASP A 324 -6.69 8.24 -5.95
C ASP A 324 -6.40 9.71 -6.30
N ASP A 325 -6.97 10.66 -5.55
CA ASP A 325 -6.68 12.08 -5.70
C ASP A 325 -5.16 12.38 -5.59
N ASN A 326 -4.50 11.77 -4.63
CA ASN A 326 -3.09 12.02 -4.38
C ASN A 326 -2.17 11.27 -5.36
N ILE A 327 -2.57 10.10 -5.88
CA ILE A 327 -1.94 9.49 -7.05
C ILE A 327 -1.98 10.47 -8.24
N GLY A 328 -3.12 11.12 -8.48
CA GLY A 328 -3.26 12.13 -9.53
C GLY A 328 -2.28 13.29 -9.39
N LYS A 329 -2.10 13.83 -8.19
CA LYS A 329 -1.13 14.91 -7.92
C LYS A 329 0.31 14.46 -8.16
N LEU A 330 0.66 13.24 -7.74
CA LEU A 330 1.98 12.65 -7.96
C LEU A 330 2.27 12.47 -9.46
N LEU A 331 1.35 11.85 -10.20
CA LEU A 331 1.49 11.64 -11.65
C LEU A 331 1.60 12.97 -12.40
N LYS A 332 0.75 13.95 -12.06
CA LYS A 332 0.80 15.30 -12.64
C LYS A 332 2.15 15.97 -12.39
N THR A 333 2.72 15.80 -11.20
CA THR A 333 4.05 16.35 -10.90
C THR A 333 5.14 15.75 -11.80
N LEU A 334 5.12 14.44 -12.04
CA LEU A 334 6.07 13.81 -12.96
C LEU A 334 5.92 14.33 -14.40
N ASP A 335 4.67 14.56 -14.85
CA ASP A 335 4.36 15.12 -16.17
C ASP A 335 4.91 16.55 -16.27
N GLU A 336 4.61 17.42 -15.30
CA GLU A 336 5.03 18.82 -15.26
C GLU A 336 6.56 18.99 -15.22
N MET A 337 7.26 18.05 -14.58
CA MET A 337 8.72 18.00 -14.55
C MET A 337 9.35 17.40 -15.83
N GLY A 338 8.54 16.82 -16.72
CA GLY A 338 9.04 16.15 -17.93
C GLY A 338 9.81 14.85 -17.66
N ILE A 339 9.62 14.24 -16.49
CA ILE A 339 10.35 13.01 -16.08
C ILE A 339 9.46 11.75 -16.08
N ALA A 340 8.18 11.89 -16.43
CA ALA A 340 7.22 10.80 -16.37
C ALA A 340 7.65 9.56 -17.17
N ASP A 341 8.22 9.73 -18.35
CA ASP A 341 8.67 8.63 -19.22
C ASP A 341 9.92 7.92 -18.69
N ASN A 342 10.72 8.61 -17.86
CA ASN A 342 11.90 8.03 -17.21
C ASN A 342 11.65 7.66 -15.74
N THR A 343 10.41 7.51 -15.33
CA THR A 343 10.05 7.14 -13.97
C THR A 343 9.25 5.83 -13.97
N ILE A 344 9.73 4.84 -13.22
CA ILE A 344 8.97 3.65 -12.86
C ILE A 344 8.00 4.09 -11.76
N VAL A 345 6.70 3.98 -12.00
CA VAL A 345 5.66 4.22 -10.99
C VAL A 345 5.05 2.89 -10.60
N VAL A 346 5.11 2.56 -9.33
CA VAL A 346 4.47 1.38 -8.73
C VAL A 346 3.42 1.81 -7.76
N TYR A 347 2.22 1.25 -7.86
CA TYR A 347 1.20 1.30 -6.84
C TYR A 347 0.94 -0.09 -6.29
N VAL A 348 0.97 -0.24 -4.98
CA VAL A 348 0.70 -1.50 -4.27
C VAL A 348 0.06 -1.22 -2.91
N SER A 349 -0.63 -2.21 -2.34
CA SER A 349 -1.01 -2.22 -0.93
C SER A 349 -0.16 -3.20 -0.15
N ASP A 350 -0.09 -3.07 1.16
CA ASP A 350 0.66 -4.03 1.98
C ASP A 350 -0.09 -5.36 2.15
N GLN A 351 -1.43 -5.39 2.02
CA GLN A 351 -2.27 -6.60 1.96
C GLN A 351 -3.65 -6.29 1.39
N GLY A 352 -4.48 -7.34 1.26
CA GLY A 352 -5.90 -7.22 1.04
C GLY A 352 -6.68 -6.87 2.30
N TYR A 353 -8.01 -6.89 2.20
CA TYR A 353 -8.91 -6.51 3.29
C TYR A 353 -10.30 -7.10 3.05
N PHE A 354 -10.97 -7.59 4.11
CA PHE A 354 -12.36 -8.01 4.00
C PHE A 354 -13.30 -6.79 4.00
N LEU A 355 -14.14 -6.73 3.01
CA LEU A 355 -15.17 -5.71 2.86
C LEU A 355 -16.57 -6.33 2.92
N GLY A 356 -16.81 -7.14 3.94
CA GLY A 356 -18.09 -7.82 4.18
C GLY A 356 -18.15 -9.27 3.77
N GLU A 357 -17.16 -9.77 3.02
CA GLU A 357 -17.07 -11.18 2.67
C GLU A 357 -17.04 -12.02 3.96
N HIS A 358 -17.80 -13.11 3.97
CA HIS A 358 -17.99 -13.97 5.14
C HIS A 358 -18.51 -13.25 6.40
N GLY A 359 -19.05 -12.03 6.27
CA GLY A 359 -19.45 -11.18 7.39
C GLY A 359 -18.27 -10.58 8.15
N PHE A 360 -17.10 -10.50 7.54
CA PHE A 360 -15.87 -10.02 8.15
C PHE A 360 -15.52 -8.58 7.71
N PHE A 361 -14.67 -7.97 8.50
CA PHE A 361 -13.85 -6.80 8.16
C PHE A 361 -12.42 -7.07 8.63
N ASP A 362 -11.46 -6.15 8.38
CA ASP A 362 -10.05 -6.30 8.73
C ASP A 362 -9.33 -7.34 7.83
N LYS A 363 -8.24 -7.92 8.27
CA LYS A 363 -7.32 -8.83 7.58
C LYS A 363 -6.90 -9.95 8.54
N ARG A 364 -5.68 -10.46 8.47
CA ARG A 364 -5.05 -11.43 9.38
C ARG A 364 -5.31 -12.89 9.05
N MET A 365 -6.40 -13.22 8.39
CA MET A 365 -6.65 -14.57 7.90
C MET A 365 -6.11 -14.71 6.49
N PHE A 366 -5.55 -15.86 6.15
CA PHE A 366 -4.99 -16.10 4.82
C PHE A 366 -6.10 -16.58 3.86
N TYR A 367 -7.10 -15.72 3.67
CA TYR A 367 -8.09 -15.80 2.62
C TYR A 367 -7.69 -14.92 1.45
N GLU A 368 -8.22 -15.19 0.27
CA GLU A 368 -7.89 -14.42 -0.93
C GLU A 368 -8.18 -12.93 -0.73
N GLU A 369 -9.29 -12.59 -0.09
CA GLU A 369 -9.71 -11.22 0.18
C GLU A 369 -8.71 -10.45 1.05
N ALA A 370 -8.07 -11.12 2.00
CA ALA A 370 -7.09 -10.52 2.90
C ALA A 370 -5.66 -10.63 2.38
N ALA A 371 -5.36 -11.61 1.54
CA ALA A 371 -4.00 -11.86 1.04
C ALA A 371 -3.74 -11.19 -0.32
N ARG A 372 -4.77 -11.08 -1.19
CA ARG A 372 -4.66 -10.50 -2.52
C ARG A 372 -4.62 -8.98 -2.43
N MET A 373 -3.54 -8.40 -2.92
CA MET A 373 -3.33 -6.95 -2.91
C MET A 373 -3.30 -6.38 -4.33
N PRO A 374 -3.66 -5.11 -4.54
CA PRO A 374 -3.51 -4.47 -5.84
C PRO A 374 -2.04 -4.28 -6.17
N PHE A 375 -1.70 -4.42 -7.44
CA PHE A 375 -0.38 -4.08 -7.97
C PHE A 375 -0.53 -3.51 -9.38
N VAL A 376 -0.09 -2.28 -9.57
CA VAL A 376 -0.06 -1.62 -10.87
C VAL A 376 1.33 -1.03 -11.08
N ILE A 377 1.92 -1.26 -12.25
CA ILE A 377 3.24 -0.73 -12.59
C ILE A 377 3.23 -0.06 -13.95
N ARG A 378 3.86 1.10 -14.06
CA ARG A 378 4.04 1.88 -15.27
C ARG A 378 5.52 2.20 -15.48
N TYR A 379 6.02 1.93 -16.67
CA TYR A 379 7.31 2.42 -17.16
C TYR A 379 7.30 2.46 -18.69
N PRO A 380 6.95 3.60 -19.32
CA PRO A 380 6.69 3.69 -20.76
C PRO A 380 7.85 3.19 -21.64
N LYS A 381 9.09 3.35 -21.20
CA LYS A 381 10.27 2.92 -21.96
C LYS A 381 10.41 1.40 -22.10
N LYS A 382 9.80 0.60 -21.18
CA LYS A 382 10.03 -0.87 -21.16
C LYS A 382 8.78 -1.70 -20.90
N ILE A 383 7.73 -1.12 -20.32
CA ILE A 383 6.51 -1.84 -19.96
C ILE A 383 5.39 -1.42 -20.92
N PRO A 384 4.78 -2.38 -21.64
CA PRO A 384 3.70 -2.07 -22.58
C PRO A 384 2.46 -1.55 -21.83
N ALA A 385 1.82 -0.53 -22.39
CA ALA A 385 0.61 0.08 -21.82
C ALA A 385 -0.63 -0.84 -21.93
N GLY A 386 -1.56 -0.73 -20.97
CA GLY A 386 -2.88 -1.35 -21.00
C GLY A 386 -2.88 -2.88 -20.93
N LYS A 387 -1.86 -3.49 -20.36
CA LYS A 387 -1.76 -4.96 -20.21
C LYS A 387 -2.20 -5.42 -18.82
N ARG A 388 -2.63 -6.67 -18.78
CA ARG A 388 -2.93 -7.39 -17.52
C ARG A 388 -2.12 -8.68 -17.49
N LEU A 389 -1.53 -8.98 -16.34
CA LEU A 389 -0.81 -10.22 -16.09
C LEU A 389 -1.56 -11.02 -15.02
N LYS A 390 -1.70 -12.32 -15.29
CA LYS A 390 -2.39 -13.27 -14.41
C LYS A 390 -1.41 -14.22 -13.70
N ASP A 391 -0.12 -13.99 -13.90
CA ASP A 391 0.91 -14.76 -13.20
C ASP A 391 0.83 -14.47 -11.70
N LEU A 392 1.12 -15.49 -10.89
CA LEU A 392 1.18 -15.38 -9.44
C LEU A 392 2.51 -14.72 -9.04
N ILE A 393 2.43 -13.68 -8.26
CA ILE A 393 3.58 -13.00 -7.65
C ILE A 393 3.34 -12.70 -6.16
#